data_0dbea4d8d7c3b083be0c3bd78e7b9d19
#
_entry.id   0dbea4d8d7c3b083be0c3bd78e7b9d19
#
_cell.length_a   1.000
_cell.length_b   1.000
_cell.length_c   1.000
_cell.angle_alpha   90.00
_cell.angle_beta   90.00
_cell.angle_gamma   90.00
#
_symmetry.space_group_name_H-M   'P 1'
#
loop_
_entity.id
_entity.type
_entity.pdbx_description
1 polymer ?
#
loop_
_entity_poly.entity_id
_entity_poly.type
_entity_poly.pdbx_seq_one_letter_code
_entity_poly.pdbx_strand_id
1 'polypeptide(L)'
;MMKRQIFRFMLAFFCSMLFFAVNMTGQAVHDHNQAYFPVEDPLVLEKLEQWQDLKFGLLMHWGAYSQWGIVESWSLCPEDYGWCARRSGSNPGSYFEYKKEYENLISTFNPVDFDPEKWASAASDAGMKYVVFTTKHHDGFCMFDSKETDYKVTGAKSPFRTHEKANIAREIFDAFRSQEMWAGAYFSKPDWHNEYYWDPYFPPLDRNVNYDPEQYPEKWENFVQFTHNQIMELMTDYGKIDILWLDGGWVAKKDAGQIRNYYQGFPDQTPGGFMKSRSVNQDIRMDELAQKAREKQPGLIVVDRAVPGKNQNYLTPENQVPETALPYPWESCI
;
A
#
# COMPACT_ATOMS: atom_id res chain seq x y z
N MET A 1 2.84 54.08 22.10
CA MET A 1 3.15 52.68 22.49
C MET A 1 2.26 51.65 21.82
N MET A 2 0.95 51.89 21.62
CA MET A 2 -0.03 50.96 21.07
C MET A 2 0.22 50.54 19.60
N LYS A 3 0.69 51.44 18.72
CA LYS A 3 0.95 51.12 17.28
C LYS A 3 2.15 50.17 17.05
N ARG A 4 3.13 50.08 17.98
CA ARG A 4 4.28 49.18 17.89
C ARG A 4 3.95 47.74 18.34
N GLN A 5 2.94 47.55 19.18
CA GLN A 5 2.49 46.22 19.59
C GLN A 5 1.62 45.55 18.53
N ILE A 6 0.78 46.28 17.83
CA ILE A 6 -0.06 45.75 16.74
C ILE A 6 0.80 45.27 15.57
N PHE A 7 1.88 45.99 15.23
CA PHE A 7 2.79 45.60 14.18
C PHE A 7 3.60 44.32 14.50
N ARG A 8 3.95 44.12 15.78
CA ARG A 8 4.60 42.88 16.25
C ARG A 8 3.66 41.68 16.26
N PHE A 9 2.38 41.88 16.56
CA PHE A 9 1.37 40.83 16.50
C PHE A 9 1.03 40.43 15.05
N MET A 10 0.93 41.39 14.14
CA MET A 10 0.73 41.10 12.71
C MET A 10 1.95 40.38 12.08
N LEU A 11 3.17 40.76 12.44
CA LEU A 11 4.39 40.12 11.92
C LEU A 11 4.53 38.68 12.46
N ALA A 12 4.15 38.42 13.73
CA ALA A 12 4.15 37.08 14.31
C ALA A 12 3.06 36.19 13.70
N PHE A 13 1.88 36.76 13.35
CA PHE A 13 0.81 36.02 12.70
C PHE A 13 1.12 35.72 11.22
N PHE A 14 1.84 36.61 10.52
CA PHE A 14 2.31 36.38 9.14
C PHE A 14 3.47 35.38 9.10
N CYS A 15 4.38 35.37 10.07
CA CYS A 15 5.42 34.35 10.19
C CYS A 15 4.85 32.96 10.55
N SER A 16 3.79 32.89 11.36
CA SER A 16 3.16 31.59 11.68
C SER A 16 2.37 31.02 10.50
N MET A 17 1.79 31.86 9.63
CA MET A 17 1.15 31.39 8.38
C MET A 17 2.18 30.93 7.31
N LEU A 18 3.39 31.48 7.29
CA LEU A 18 4.45 31.05 6.37
C LEU A 18 5.10 29.71 6.79
N PHE A 19 5.00 29.33 8.05
CA PHE A 19 5.51 28.03 8.53
C PHE A 19 4.57 26.85 8.28
N PHE A 20 3.29 27.08 7.96
CA PHE A 20 2.35 26.01 7.63
C PHE A 20 2.30 25.65 6.13
N ALA A 21 2.98 26.40 5.26
CA ALA A 21 2.95 26.18 3.81
C ALA A 21 4.12 25.35 3.24
N VAL A 22 5.01 24.80 4.06
CA VAL A 22 6.27 24.18 3.56
C VAL A 22 6.32 22.66 3.76
N ASN A 23 5.27 22.00 4.27
CA ASN A 23 5.33 20.56 4.55
C ASN A 23 4.38 19.69 3.69
N MET A 24 4.00 20.11 2.49
CA MET A 24 3.16 19.30 1.60
C MET A 24 3.86 18.79 0.32
N THR A 25 5.18 18.75 0.27
CA THR A 25 5.91 18.30 -0.95
C THR A 25 6.27 16.81 -0.95
N GLY A 26 5.75 16.00 -0.05
CA GLY A 26 6.06 14.56 0.03
C GLY A 26 5.11 13.62 -0.74
N GLN A 27 4.02 14.13 -1.32
CA GLN A 27 2.95 13.31 -1.92
C GLN A 27 2.83 13.38 -3.44
N ALA A 28 3.86 13.86 -4.15
CA ALA A 28 3.83 13.98 -5.62
C ALA A 28 3.75 12.63 -6.37
N VAL A 29 3.80 11.49 -5.67
CA VAL A 29 3.80 10.16 -6.30
C VAL A 29 2.39 9.72 -6.73
N HIS A 30 1.34 10.37 -6.24
CA HIS A 30 -0.05 9.99 -6.50
C HIS A 30 -0.87 11.13 -7.12
N ASP A 31 -0.21 11.94 -7.95
CA ASP A 31 -0.84 13.07 -8.65
C ASP A 31 -1.90 12.57 -9.64
N HIS A 32 -3.04 13.28 -9.70
CA HIS A 32 -4.09 13.07 -10.70
C HIS A 32 -3.66 13.36 -12.14
N ASN A 33 -2.46 13.95 -12.36
CA ASN A 33 -1.89 14.19 -13.68
C ASN A 33 -1.17 12.98 -14.28
N GLN A 34 -1.26 11.80 -13.67
CA GLN A 34 -0.69 10.58 -14.26
C GLN A 34 -1.36 10.25 -15.60
N ALA A 35 -0.55 9.71 -16.53
CA ALA A 35 -1.09 9.23 -17.79
C ALA A 35 -2.06 8.07 -17.54
N TYR A 36 -3.27 8.17 -18.10
CA TYR A 36 -4.27 7.13 -18.08
C TYR A 36 -4.31 6.38 -19.42
N PHE A 37 -4.37 5.07 -19.36
CA PHE A 37 -4.48 4.17 -20.49
C PHE A 37 -5.86 3.52 -20.47
N PRO A 38 -6.71 3.74 -21.50
CA PRO A 38 -8.04 3.15 -21.56
C PRO A 38 -8.01 1.62 -21.46
N VAL A 39 -9.00 1.07 -20.79
CA VAL A 39 -9.19 -0.38 -20.68
C VAL A 39 -9.64 -0.94 -22.02
N GLU A 40 -8.99 -2.01 -22.50
CA GLU A 40 -9.31 -2.68 -23.76
C GLU A 40 -10.13 -3.97 -23.57
N ASP A 41 -9.99 -4.65 -22.42
CA ASP A 41 -10.72 -5.88 -22.09
C ASP A 41 -12.20 -5.55 -21.84
N PRO A 42 -13.13 -6.12 -22.64
CA PRO A 42 -14.56 -5.80 -22.54
C PRO A 42 -15.17 -6.15 -21.16
N LEU A 43 -14.71 -7.24 -20.51
CA LEU A 43 -15.23 -7.64 -19.20
C LEU A 43 -14.74 -6.71 -18.10
N VAL A 44 -13.50 -6.24 -18.22
CA VAL A 44 -12.96 -5.25 -17.28
C VAL A 44 -13.63 -3.90 -17.48
N LEU A 45 -13.88 -3.51 -18.76
CA LEU A 45 -14.57 -2.24 -19.07
C LEU A 45 -15.99 -2.23 -18.50
N GLU A 46 -16.78 -3.29 -18.75
CA GLU A 46 -18.13 -3.42 -18.19
C GLU A 46 -18.12 -3.33 -16.66
N LYS A 47 -17.18 -4.01 -16.02
CA LYS A 47 -17.07 -4.00 -14.56
C LYS A 47 -16.60 -2.64 -14.04
N LEU A 48 -15.74 -1.94 -14.74
CA LEU A 48 -15.28 -0.61 -14.39
C LEU A 48 -16.42 0.43 -14.48
N GLU A 49 -17.30 0.32 -15.48
CA GLU A 49 -18.52 1.13 -15.58
C GLU A 49 -19.44 0.88 -14.37
N GLN A 50 -19.67 -0.39 -14.01
CA GLN A 50 -20.44 -0.74 -12.81
C GLN A 50 -19.78 -0.17 -11.53
N TRP A 51 -18.46 -0.28 -11.40
CA TRP A 51 -17.72 0.27 -10.25
C TRP A 51 -17.89 1.80 -10.14
N GLN A 52 -17.85 2.52 -11.26
CA GLN A 52 -18.07 3.97 -11.27
C GLN A 52 -19.46 4.36 -10.73
N ASP A 53 -20.46 3.48 -10.84
CA ASP A 53 -21.80 3.69 -10.31
C ASP A 53 -21.91 3.39 -8.81
N LEU A 54 -20.98 2.64 -8.22
CA LEU A 54 -20.95 2.37 -6.78
C LEU A 54 -20.64 3.63 -5.94
N LYS A 55 -19.85 4.56 -6.45
CA LYS A 55 -19.51 5.89 -5.91
C LYS A 55 -18.78 5.91 -4.57
N PHE A 56 -19.10 5.01 -3.64
CA PHE A 56 -18.62 5.08 -2.27
C PHE A 56 -18.17 3.70 -1.77
N GLY A 57 -16.93 3.60 -1.32
CA GLY A 57 -16.33 2.38 -0.79
C GLY A 57 -15.54 2.60 0.49
N LEU A 58 -15.08 1.53 1.08
CA LEU A 58 -14.25 1.51 2.27
C LEU A 58 -12.86 0.97 1.90
N LEU A 59 -11.82 1.80 2.00
CA LEU A 59 -10.43 1.34 2.02
C LEU A 59 -10.05 1.08 3.48
N MET A 60 -9.78 -0.17 3.84
CA MET A 60 -9.55 -0.58 5.23
C MET A 60 -8.11 -1.04 5.42
N HIS A 61 -7.32 -0.24 6.14
CA HIS A 61 -5.96 -0.59 6.58
C HIS A 61 -5.98 -1.15 8.00
N TRP A 62 -5.61 -2.41 8.14
CA TRP A 62 -5.50 -3.09 9.42
C TRP A 62 -4.41 -4.17 9.36
N GLY A 63 -3.56 -4.23 10.37
CA GLY A 63 -2.43 -5.16 10.43
C GLY A 63 -1.73 -5.12 11.80
N ALA A 64 -0.55 -5.75 11.89
CA ALA A 64 0.23 -5.82 13.11
C ALA A 64 0.54 -4.43 13.71
N TYR A 65 0.78 -3.44 12.85
CA TYR A 65 1.07 -2.04 13.21
C TYR A 65 -0.04 -1.36 14.02
N SER A 66 -1.28 -1.82 13.90
CA SER A 66 -2.42 -1.26 14.64
C SER A 66 -2.27 -1.42 16.16
N GLN A 67 -1.50 -2.40 16.63
CA GLN A 67 -1.19 -2.58 18.06
C GLN A 67 -0.37 -1.43 18.63
N TRP A 68 0.44 -0.78 17.80
CA TRP A 68 1.26 0.37 18.20
C TRP A 68 0.62 1.71 17.89
N GLY A 69 -0.50 1.74 17.13
CA GLY A 69 -1.17 2.97 16.73
C GLY A 69 -0.27 3.87 15.87
N ILE A 70 0.55 3.28 15.04
CA ILE A 70 1.47 3.97 14.13
C ILE A 70 0.92 4.01 12.71
N VAL A 71 1.53 4.85 11.86
CA VAL A 71 1.15 4.98 10.45
C VAL A 71 1.57 3.72 9.70
N GLU A 72 0.69 2.74 9.68
CA GLU A 72 0.86 1.47 8.99
C GLU A 72 2.26 0.85 9.25
N SER A 73 2.88 0.22 8.25
CA SER A 73 4.23 -0.35 8.40
C SER A 73 5.37 0.64 8.10
N TRP A 74 5.08 1.90 7.79
CA TRP A 74 6.07 2.87 7.32
C TRP A 74 7.25 3.11 8.27
N SER A 75 7.07 2.89 9.56
CA SER A 75 8.17 3.00 10.54
C SER A 75 9.31 1.99 10.34
N LEU A 76 9.10 0.96 9.52
CA LEU A 76 10.16 0.04 9.08
C LEU A 76 11.01 0.61 7.95
N CYS A 77 10.47 1.58 7.19
CA CYS A 77 11.22 2.23 6.12
C CYS A 77 12.29 3.16 6.71
N PRO A 78 13.56 3.04 6.30
CA PRO A 78 14.65 3.86 6.83
C PRO A 78 14.72 5.27 6.23
N GLU A 79 13.77 5.65 5.39
CA GLU A 79 13.71 6.98 4.80
C GLU A 79 13.40 8.07 5.82
N ASP A 80 13.86 9.30 5.55
CA ASP A 80 13.68 10.47 6.42
C ASP A 80 12.38 11.23 6.08
N TYR A 81 11.24 10.52 6.24
CA TYR A 81 9.91 11.12 6.18
C TYR A 81 9.24 11.07 7.55
N GLY A 82 8.39 12.03 7.86
CA GLY A 82 7.69 12.11 9.14
C GLY A 82 6.86 10.87 9.48
N TRP A 83 6.26 10.24 8.48
CA TRP A 83 5.49 8.99 8.63
C TRP A 83 6.37 7.74 8.80
N CYS A 84 7.66 7.79 8.43
CA CYS A 84 8.64 6.74 8.71
C CYS A 84 9.25 6.84 10.12
N ALA A 85 8.89 7.85 10.88
CA ALA A 85 9.47 8.07 12.22
C ALA A 85 9.14 6.93 13.17
N ARG A 86 10.18 6.34 13.76
CA ARG A 86 10.06 5.31 14.80
C ARG A 86 9.76 5.95 16.15
N ARG A 87 8.50 5.84 16.58
CA ARG A 87 8.01 6.47 17.85
C ARG A 87 7.52 5.45 18.87
N SER A 88 7.50 4.16 18.51
CA SER A 88 7.03 3.06 19.34
C SER A 88 8.16 2.08 19.61
N GLY A 89 7.89 1.02 20.37
CA GLY A 89 8.91 0.04 20.74
C GLY A 89 9.82 0.50 21.87
N SER A 90 10.64 -0.42 22.38
CA SER A 90 11.52 -0.19 23.54
C SER A 90 12.83 0.51 23.16
N ASN A 91 13.30 0.36 21.91
CA ASN A 91 14.53 0.96 21.41
C ASN A 91 14.39 1.52 19.98
N PRO A 92 13.63 2.63 19.81
CA PRO A 92 13.39 3.20 18.49
C PRO A 92 14.65 3.80 17.82
N GLY A 93 15.71 4.05 18.60
CA GLY A 93 16.99 4.55 18.09
C GLY A 93 17.82 3.50 17.37
N SER A 94 17.60 2.20 17.65
CA SER A 94 18.26 1.09 17.00
C SER A 94 17.35 0.49 15.92
N TYR A 95 17.72 0.63 14.64
CA TYR A 95 16.89 0.13 13.53
C TYR A 95 16.60 -1.37 13.63
N PHE A 96 17.64 -2.18 13.85
CA PHE A 96 17.49 -3.63 13.85
C PHE A 96 16.73 -4.15 15.06
N GLU A 97 16.92 -3.55 16.25
CA GLU A 97 16.13 -3.87 17.43
C GLU A 97 14.67 -3.48 17.24
N TYR A 98 14.42 -2.30 16.66
CA TYR A 98 13.09 -1.84 16.34
C TYR A 98 12.38 -2.79 15.36
N LYS A 99 13.04 -3.16 14.25
CA LYS A 99 12.49 -4.10 13.25
C LYS A 99 12.15 -5.44 13.90
N LYS A 100 13.03 -5.97 14.71
CA LYS A 100 12.82 -7.24 15.44
C LYS A 100 11.63 -7.15 16.38
N GLU A 101 11.49 -6.04 17.12
CA GLU A 101 10.37 -5.82 18.03
C GLU A 101 9.05 -5.66 17.25
N TYR A 102 9.07 -4.92 16.14
CA TYR A 102 7.93 -4.77 15.25
C TYR A 102 7.48 -6.15 14.69
N GLU A 103 8.39 -6.91 14.13
CA GLU A 103 8.07 -8.24 13.58
C GLU A 103 7.55 -9.20 14.67
N ASN A 104 7.94 -9.00 15.92
CA ASN A 104 7.41 -9.78 17.04
C ASN A 104 5.98 -9.40 17.43
N LEU A 105 5.39 -8.32 16.90
CA LEU A 105 3.97 -7.97 17.10
C LEU A 105 3.02 -9.11 16.69
N ILE A 106 3.44 -9.99 15.78
CA ILE A 106 2.68 -11.20 15.47
C ILE A 106 2.38 -12.05 16.72
N SER A 107 3.29 -12.07 17.70
CA SER A 107 3.15 -12.88 18.92
C SER A 107 2.13 -12.31 19.92
N THR A 108 1.70 -11.08 19.71
CA THR A 108 0.69 -10.40 20.53
C THR A 108 -0.56 -10.02 19.75
N PHE A 109 -0.57 -10.24 18.44
CA PHE A 109 -1.72 -9.94 17.58
C PHE A 109 -2.86 -10.94 17.84
N ASN A 110 -3.78 -10.54 18.70
CA ASN A 110 -4.88 -11.40 19.17
C ASN A 110 -6.21 -10.63 19.25
N PRO A 111 -6.82 -10.29 18.11
CA PRO A 111 -8.03 -9.48 18.05
C PRO A 111 -9.29 -10.31 18.37
N VAL A 112 -9.47 -10.72 19.64
CA VAL A 112 -10.56 -11.59 20.08
C VAL A 112 -11.96 -10.99 19.89
N ASP A 113 -12.08 -9.67 19.79
CA ASP A 113 -13.33 -8.95 19.56
C ASP A 113 -13.59 -8.69 18.05
N PHE A 114 -12.85 -9.36 17.17
CA PHE A 114 -13.01 -9.23 15.72
C PHE A 114 -14.40 -9.73 15.28
N ASP A 115 -15.20 -8.81 14.74
CA ASP A 115 -16.58 -9.04 14.29
C ASP A 115 -16.75 -8.43 12.89
N PRO A 116 -16.45 -9.20 11.83
CA PRO A 116 -16.52 -8.72 10.46
C PRO A 116 -17.95 -8.43 9.99
N GLU A 117 -18.94 -9.14 10.52
CA GLU A 117 -20.36 -8.94 10.22
C GLU A 117 -20.83 -7.57 10.73
N LYS A 118 -20.41 -7.17 11.93
CA LYS A 118 -20.68 -5.85 12.48
C LYS A 118 -20.04 -4.74 11.65
N TRP A 119 -18.81 -4.96 11.15
CA TRP A 119 -18.13 -4.00 10.31
C TRP A 119 -18.83 -3.86 8.95
N ALA A 120 -19.20 -4.97 8.33
CA ALA A 120 -19.93 -4.98 7.07
C ALA A 120 -21.30 -4.31 7.20
N SER A 121 -22.04 -4.57 8.29
CA SER A 121 -23.31 -3.88 8.57
C SER A 121 -23.12 -2.38 8.72
N ALA A 122 -22.13 -1.94 9.48
CA ALA A 122 -21.85 -0.51 9.65
C ALA A 122 -21.47 0.18 8.34
N ALA A 123 -20.68 -0.47 7.47
CA ALA A 123 -20.36 0.03 6.15
C ALA A 123 -21.59 0.11 5.24
N SER A 124 -22.45 -0.90 5.27
CA SER A 124 -23.72 -0.94 4.54
C SER A 124 -24.65 0.19 4.99
N ASP A 125 -24.80 0.38 6.30
CA ASP A 125 -25.64 1.45 6.90
C ASP A 125 -25.10 2.85 6.53
N ALA A 126 -23.78 2.99 6.36
CA ALA A 126 -23.16 4.22 5.87
C ALA A 126 -23.34 4.43 4.34
N GLY A 127 -23.90 3.46 3.62
CA GLY A 127 -24.13 3.53 2.18
C GLY A 127 -22.95 3.08 1.33
N MET A 128 -21.91 2.47 1.92
CA MET A 128 -20.77 1.93 1.18
C MET A 128 -21.19 0.74 0.32
N LYS A 129 -20.53 0.55 -0.82
CA LYS A 129 -20.87 -0.45 -1.82
C LYS A 129 -19.74 -1.43 -2.13
N TYR A 130 -18.55 -1.18 -1.64
CA TYR A 130 -17.41 -2.08 -1.76
C TYR A 130 -16.45 -1.87 -0.61
N VAL A 131 -15.64 -2.88 -0.33
CA VAL A 131 -14.48 -2.81 0.56
C VAL A 131 -13.22 -3.12 -0.24
N VAL A 132 -12.13 -2.42 0.05
CA VAL A 132 -10.77 -2.81 -0.32
C VAL A 132 -10.01 -3.06 0.98
N PHE A 133 -9.77 -4.33 1.31
CA PHE A 133 -9.16 -4.71 2.58
C PHE A 133 -7.66 -4.99 2.42
N THR A 134 -6.85 -4.49 3.34
CA THR A 134 -5.40 -4.73 3.40
C THR A 134 -5.10 -6.18 3.73
N THR A 135 -4.92 -7.02 2.72
CA THR A 135 -4.53 -8.43 2.90
C THR A 135 -3.08 -8.58 3.33
N LYS A 136 -2.21 -7.68 2.87
CA LYS A 136 -0.81 -7.55 3.25
C LYS A 136 -0.32 -6.13 3.03
N HIS A 137 0.28 -5.48 4.02
CA HIS A 137 0.99 -4.20 3.86
C HIS A 137 2.48 -4.43 3.60
N HIS A 138 3.28 -3.37 3.47
CA HIS A 138 4.72 -3.46 3.13
C HIS A 138 5.56 -4.26 4.14
N ASP A 139 5.09 -4.42 5.38
CA ASP A 139 5.75 -5.24 6.41
C ASP A 139 5.72 -6.75 6.13
N GLY A 140 4.96 -7.18 5.13
CA GLY A 140 4.82 -8.58 4.79
C GLY A 140 3.88 -9.38 5.68
N PHE A 141 3.28 -8.79 6.73
CA PHE A 141 2.33 -9.50 7.59
C PHE A 141 1.02 -9.80 6.84
N CYS A 142 0.78 -11.10 6.61
CA CYS A 142 -0.39 -11.54 5.89
C CYS A 142 -1.60 -11.65 6.82
N MET A 143 -2.66 -10.89 6.53
CA MET A 143 -3.98 -11.00 7.16
C MET A 143 -4.82 -12.14 6.56
N PHE A 144 -4.20 -12.99 5.75
CA PHE A 144 -4.77 -14.16 5.10
C PHE A 144 -3.87 -15.39 5.29
N ASP A 145 -4.41 -16.59 5.03
CA ASP A 145 -3.69 -17.85 5.24
C ASP A 145 -2.79 -18.19 4.04
N SER A 146 -1.73 -17.39 3.82
CA SER A 146 -0.75 -17.65 2.78
C SER A 146 0.04 -18.93 3.04
N LYS A 147 0.32 -19.70 2.00
CA LYS A 147 1.19 -20.89 2.03
C LYS A 147 2.66 -20.53 1.84
N GLU A 148 2.93 -19.29 1.41
CA GLU A 148 4.26 -18.81 1.05
C GLU A 148 5.08 -18.33 2.26
N THR A 149 4.41 -18.03 3.39
CA THR A 149 5.08 -17.51 4.59
C THR A 149 4.38 -17.92 5.87
N ASP A 150 5.14 -18.01 6.96
CA ASP A 150 4.61 -18.19 8.33
C ASP A 150 4.39 -16.84 9.06
N TYR A 151 4.79 -15.70 8.42
CA TYR A 151 4.53 -14.35 8.91
C TYR A 151 3.11 -13.92 8.52
N LYS A 152 2.15 -14.57 9.15
CA LYS A 152 0.72 -14.43 8.86
C LYS A 152 -0.13 -14.60 10.11
N VAL A 153 -1.35 -14.11 10.08
CA VAL A 153 -2.30 -14.16 11.21
C VAL A 153 -2.65 -15.59 11.63
N THR A 154 -2.60 -16.56 10.72
CA THR A 154 -2.79 -18.00 10.97
C THR A 154 -1.48 -18.73 11.25
N GLY A 155 -0.33 -18.03 11.26
CA GLY A 155 1.00 -18.60 11.44
C GLY A 155 1.26 -19.12 12.86
N ALA A 156 2.28 -19.97 13.01
CA ALA A 156 2.59 -20.66 14.25
C ALA A 156 2.85 -19.72 15.45
N LYS A 157 3.35 -18.49 15.19
CA LYS A 157 3.63 -17.50 16.22
C LYS A 157 2.40 -16.66 16.62
N SER A 158 1.32 -16.66 15.82
CA SER A 158 0.13 -15.88 16.11
C SER A 158 -0.74 -16.56 17.17
N PRO A 159 -1.10 -15.89 18.27
CA PRO A 159 -2.06 -16.42 19.24
C PRO A 159 -3.47 -16.55 18.65
N PHE A 160 -3.80 -15.73 17.65
CA PHE A 160 -5.12 -15.74 16.99
C PHE A 160 -5.31 -16.92 16.04
N ARG A 161 -4.27 -17.69 15.70
CA ARG A 161 -4.34 -18.81 14.74
C ARG A 161 -5.36 -19.90 15.06
N THR A 162 -5.76 -20.02 16.34
CA THR A 162 -6.74 -21.03 16.78
C THR A 162 -8.17 -20.49 16.88
N HIS A 163 -8.37 -19.20 16.63
CA HIS A 163 -9.68 -18.57 16.61
C HIS A 163 -10.46 -19.04 15.37
N GLU A 164 -11.76 -19.24 15.49
CA GLU A 164 -12.61 -19.69 14.36
C GLU A 164 -12.55 -18.74 13.15
N LYS A 165 -12.36 -17.43 13.40
CA LYS A 165 -12.21 -16.38 12.39
C LYS A 165 -10.74 -16.00 12.13
N ALA A 166 -9.80 -16.93 12.30
CA ALA A 166 -8.36 -16.63 12.20
C ALA A 166 -7.92 -16.18 10.80
N ASN A 167 -8.59 -16.64 9.74
CA ASN A 167 -8.34 -16.16 8.40
C ASN A 167 -9.09 -14.84 8.12
N ILE A 168 -8.56 -13.75 8.68
CA ILE A 168 -9.25 -12.45 8.74
C ILE A 168 -9.70 -11.96 7.35
N ALA A 169 -8.86 -12.09 6.32
CA ALA A 169 -9.24 -11.65 4.98
C ALA A 169 -10.45 -12.43 4.43
N ARG A 170 -10.53 -13.74 4.69
CA ARG A 170 -11.69 -14.56 4.32
C ARG A 170 -12.96 -14.06 4.99
N GLU A 171 -12.90 -13.90 6.30
CA GLU A 171 -14.04 -13.46 7.10
C GLU A 171 -14.56 -12.07 6.67
N ILE A 172 -13.65 -11.13 6.40
CA ILE A 172 -14.01 -9.81 5.88
C ILE A 172 -14.68 -9.93 4.52
N PHE A 173 -14.08 -10.64 3.57
CA PHE A 173 -14.65 -10.75 2.23
C PHE A 173 -16.03 -11.44 2.27
N ASP A 174 -16.21 -12.48 3.09
CA ASP A 174 -17.48 -13.19 3.21
C ASP A 174 -18.54 -12.31 3.87
N ALA A 175 -18.21 -11.58 4.94
CA ALA A 175 -19.12 -10.67 5.61
C ALA A 175 -19.59 -9.53 4.70
N PHE A 176 -18.67 -8.90 3.96
CA PHE A 176 -19.04 -7.81 3.05
C PHE A 176 -19.85 -8.31 1.85
N ARG A 177 -19.51 -9.46 1.27
CA ARG A 177 -20.33 -10.09 0.22
C ARG A 177 -21.74 -10.46 0.71
N SER A 178 -21.90 -10.85 1.98
CA SER A 178 -23.21 -11.12 2.55
C SER A 178 -24.14 -9.90 2.60
N GLN A 179 -23.55 -8.70 2.56
CA GLN A 179 -24.24 -7.40 2.45
C GLN A 179 -24.31 -6.88 1.00
N GLU A 180 -24.12 -7.75 0.01
CA GLU A 180 -24.13 -7.42 -1.42
C GLU A 180 -23.06 -6.36 -1.83
N MET A 181 -22.01 -6.20 -1.03
CA MET A 181 -20.87 -5.32 -1.34
C MET A 181 -19.80 -6.06 -2.12
N TRP A 182 -19.10 -5.34 -2.99
CA TRP A 182 -17.93 -5.89 -3.69
C TRP A 182 -16.75 -6.06 -2.74
N ALA A 183 -15.96 -7.11 -3.00
CA ALA A 183 -14.74 -7.39 -2.27
C ALA A 183 -13.51 -7.05 -3.11
N GLY A 184 -12.64 -6.23 -2.55
CA GLY A 184 -11.34 -5.85 -3.11
C GLY A 184 -10.20 -6.27 -2.17
N ALA A 185 -9.15 -6.82 -2.75
CA ALA A 185 -7.92 -7.15 -2.06
C ALA A 185 -6.87 -6.05 -2.29
N TYR A 186 -6.56 -5.28 -1.26
CA TYR A 186 -5.34 -4.48 -1.23
C TYR A 186 -4.16 -5.42 -0.96
N PHE A 187 -3.11 -5.27 -1.72
CA PHE A 187 -1.88 -6.02 -1.56
C PHE A 187 -0.67 -5.14 -1.87
N SER A 188 0.26 -5.04 -0.94
CA SER A 188 1.54 -4.37 -1.18
C SER A 188 2.46 -5.22 -2.02
N LYS A 189 2.95 -4.69 -3.14
CA LYS A 189 3.95 -5.34 -3.98
C LYS A 189 5.29 -5.53 -3.26
N PRO A 190 5.85 -4.52 -2.57
CA PRO A 190 7.03 -4.71 -1.74
C PRO A 190 6.71 -5.56 -0.50
N ASP A 191 7.75 -6.22 0.02
CA ASP A 191 7.65 -7.01 1.24
C ASP A 191 8.95 -6.88 2.06
N TRP A 192 8.91 -6.04 3.09
CA TRP A 192 10.08 -5.71 3.90
C TRP A 192 10.49 -6.79 4.91
N HIS A 193 9.67 -7.84 5.04
CA HIS A 193 9.99 -9.03 5.82
C HIS A 193 10.66 -10.11 4.97
N ASN A 194 10.32 -10.18 3.67
CA ASN A 194 10.80 -11.22 2.78
C ASN A 194 12.29 -11.04 2.45
N GLU A 195 13.08 -12.11 2.65
CA GLU A 195 14.52 -12.11 2.40
C GLU A 195 14.92 -11.95 0.93
N TYR A 196 13.98 -12.19 0.01
CA TYR A 196 14.19 -11.94 -1.43
C TYR A 196 13.90 -10.50 -1.83
N TYR A 197 13.28 -9.68 -0.95
CA TYR A 197 13.10 -8.25 -1.16
C TYR A 197 14.10 -7.43 -0.33
N TRP A 198 14.14 -7.65 0.98
CA TRP A 198 15.16 -7.10 1.87
C TRP A 198 16.08 -8.21 2.35
N ASP A 199 17.12 -8.49 1.55
CA ASP A 199 18.15 -9.46 1.86
C ASP A 199 18.82 -9.12 3.21
N PRO A 200 18.89 -10.07 4.16
CA PRO A 200 19.47 -9.81 5.48
C PRO A 200 20.97 -9.48 5.47
N TYR A 201 21.67 -9.79 4.38
CA TYR A 201 23.10 -9.47 4.22
C TYR A 201 23.32 -7.98 3.91
N PHE A 202 22.36 -7.30 3.24
CA PHE A 202 22.46 -5.90 2.89
C PHE A 202 21.55 -5.05 3.79
N PRO A 203 22.04 -3.90 4.32
CA PRO A 203 21.16 -3.03 5.08
C PRO A 203 20.10 -2.42 4.16
N PRO A 204 18.83 -2.29 4.59
CA PRO A 204 17.85 -1.53 3.84
C PRO A 204 18.23 -0.04 3.84
N LEU A 205 18.22 0.59 2.66
CA LEU A 205 18.59 1.99 2.47
C LEU A 205 17.36 2.90 2.32
N ASP A 206 16.30 2.36 1.75
CA ASP A 206 15.04 3.02 1.47
C ASP A 206 13.93 1.97 1.31
N ARG A 207 12.79 2.36 0.75
CA ARG A 207 11.63 1.48 0.48
C ARG A 207 11.88 0.41 -0.60
N ASN A 208 12.89 0.57 -1.43
CA ASN A 208 13.19 -0.34 -2.54
C ASN A 208 13.87 -1.63 -2.05
N VAL A 209 13.95 -2.60 -2.97
CA VAL A 209 14.83 -3.77 -2.79
C VAL A 209 16.24 -3.31 -2.42
N ASN A 210 16.90 -3.99 -1.47
CA ASN A 210 18.17 -3.53 -0.91
C ASN A 210 19.41 -4.04 -1.66
N TYR A 211 19.21 -4.71 -2.77
CA TYR A 211 20.25 -5.16 -3.71
C TYR A 211 19.89 -4.74 -5.14
N ASP A 212 20.75 -5.00 -6.10
CA ASP A 212 20.49 -4.77 -7.52
C ASP A 212 19.88 -6.04 -8.16
N PRO A 213 18.60 -6.02 -8.60
CA PRO A 213 17.96 -7.17 -9.24
C PRO A 213 18.68 -7.67 -10.50
N GLU A 214 19.38 -6.79 -11.23
CA GLU A 214 20.15 -7.20 -12.43
C GLU A 214 21.42 -7.97 -12.07
N GLN A 215 22.00 -7.69 -10.90
CA GLN A 215 23.16 -8.43 -10.40
C GLN A 215 22.77 -9.73 -9.66
N TYR A 216 21.56 -9.80 -9.13
CA TYR A 216 21.06 -10.97 -8.40
C TYR A 216 19.71 -11.45 -8.98
N PRO A 217 19.69 -11.84 -10.28
CA PRO A 217 18.42 -12.14 -10.97
C PRO A 217 17.66 -13.34 -10.38
N GLU A 218 18.34 -14.35 -9.89
CA GLU A 218 17.70 -15.53 -9.26
C GLU A 218 16.97 -15.13 -7.96
N LYS A 219 17.55 -14.22 -7.18
CA LYS A 219 16.90 -13.73 -5.96
C LYS A 219 15.67 -12.92 -6.28
N TRP A 220 15.74 -12.05 -7.28
CA TRP A 220 14.59 -11.29 -7.75
C TRP A 220 13.49 -12.19 -8.32
N GLU A 221 13.86 -13.22 -9.06
CA GLU A 221 12.91 -14.22 -9.59
C GLU A 221 12.15 -14.92 -8.45
N ASN A 222 12.84 -15.32 -7.38
CA ASN A 222 12.21 -15.92 -6.20
C ASN A 222 11.20 -14.94 -5.55
N PHE A 223 11.53 -13.64 -5.49
CA PHE A 223 10.59 -12.63 -5.00
C PHE A 223 9.37 -12.47 -5.91
N VAL A 224 9.58 -12.45 -7.23
CA VAL A 224 8.49 -12.38 -8.20
C VAL A 224 7.56 -13.59 -8.04
N GLN A 225 8.12 -14.79 -7.96
CA GLN A 225 7.32 -16.00 -7.79
C GLN A 225 6.56 -16.02 -6.47
N PHE A 226 7.19 -15.62 -5.36
CA PHE A 226 6.56 -15.45 -4.05
C PHE A 226 5.36 -14.47 -4.13
N THR A 227 5.56 -13.31 -4.75
CA THR A 227 4.51 -12.29 -4.89
C THR A 227 3.36 -12.81 -5.75
N HIS A 228 3.66 -13.45 -6.89
CA HIS A 228 2.65 -14.03 -7.76
C HIS A 228 1.85 -15.12 -7.04
N ASN A 229 2.51 -16.02 -6.34
CA ASN A 229 1.84 -17.10 -5.60
C ASN A 229 0.86 -16.55 -4.57
N GLN A 230 1.27 -15.58 -3.75
CA GLN A 230 0.40 -14.96 -2.75
C GLN A 230 -0.83 -14.28 -3.37
N ILE A 231 -0.64 -13.54 -4.47
CA ILE A 231 -1.76 -12.90 -5.18
C ILE A 231 -2.68 -13.96 -5.78
N MET A 232 -2.11 -15.04 -6.35
CA MET A 232 -2.92 -16.12 -6.90
C MET A 232 -3.70 -16.90 -5.84
N GLU A 233 -3.17 -17.05 -4.62
CA GLU A 233 -3.93 -17.58 -3.48
C GLU A 233 -5.19 -16.74 -3.21
N LEU A 234 -5.05 -15.41 -3.20
CA LEU A 234 -6.20 -14.50 -3.05
C LEU A 234 -7.21 -14.63 -4.19
N MET A 235 -6.74 -14.83 -5.42
CA MET A 235 -7.60 -14.96 -6.60
C MET A 235 -8.31 -16.32 -6.70
N THR A 236 -7.81 -17.36 -6.03
CA THR A 236 -8.37 -18.73 -6.12
C THR A 236 -9.09 -19.19 -4.88
N ASP A 237 -8.62 -18.83 -3.70
CA ASP A 237 -9.06 -19.44 -2.45
C ASP A 237 -10.03 -18.54 -1.66
N TYR A 238 -10.28 -17.29 -2.05
CA TYR A 238 -11.03 -16.29 -1.28
C TYR A 238 -12.38 -15.90 -1.90
N GLY A 239 -12.92 -16.72 -2.79
CA GLY A 239 -14.18 -16.47 -3.49
C GLY A 239 -14.05 -15.36 -4.54
N LYS A 240 -15.15 -14.64 -4.82
CA LYS A 240 -15.16 -13.58 -5.81
C LYS A 240 -14.42 -12.36 -5.29
N ILE A 241 -13.36 -11.96 -6.00
CA ILE A 241 -12.64 -10.71 -5.81
C ILE A 241 -12.93 -9.78 -6.99
N ASP A 242 -13.41 -8.60 -6.70
CA ASP A 242 -13.83 -7.63 -7.71
C ASP A 242 -12.72 -6.65 -8.08
N ILE A 243 -11.85 -6.31 -7.11
CA ILE A 243 -10.75 -5.35 -7.25
C ILE A 243 -9.48 -5.97 -6.69
N LEU A 244 -8.40 -5.97 -7.48
CA LEU A 244 -7.05 -6.21 -7.01
C LEU A 244 -6.30 -4.87 -6.95
N TRP A 245 -6.12 -4.36 -5.75
CA TRP A 245 -5.53 -3.06 -5.49
C TRP A 245 -4.08 -3.19 -5.04
N LEU A 246 -3.13 -2.95 -5.96
CA LEU A 246 -1.71 -3.18 -5.74
C LEU A 246 -1.00 -1.87 -5.39
N ASP A 247 -0.46 -1.80 -4.19
CA ASP A 247 0.33 -0.68 -3.73
C ASP A 247 1.84 -0.88 -3.93
N GLY A 248 2.60 0.19 -3.75
CA GLY A 248 4.04 0.19 -3.94
C GLY A 248 4.43 0.53 -5.38
N GLY A 249 4.02 1.70 -5.87
CA GLY A 249 4.29 2.17 -7.24
C GLY A 249 5.76 2.23 -7.63
N TRP A 250 6.67 2.17 -6.66
CA TRP A 250 8.11 2.08 -6.94
C TRP A 250 8.54 0.66 -7.39
N VAL A 251 7.76 -0.38 -7.06
CA VAL A 251 7.96 -1.75 -7.55
C VAL A 251 7.33 -1.87 -8.92
N ALA A 252 8.10 -1.49 -9.92
CA ALA A 252 7.66 -1.44 -11.31
C ALA A 252 8.84 -1.68 -12.26
N LYS A 253 8.54 -2.13 -13.46
CA LYS A 253 9.49 -2.17 -14.56
C LYS A 253 9.95 -0.76 -14.91
N LYS A 254 11.26 -0.56 -14.97
CA LYS A 254 11.87 0.71 -15.37
C LYS A 254 13.04 0.44 -16.31
N ASP A 255 13.08 1.16 -17.41
CA ASP A 255 14.24 1.17 -18.29
C ASP A 255 15.34 2.15 -17.80
N ALA A 256 16.52 2.04 -18.39
CA ALA A 256 17.66 2.87 -18.04
C ALA A 256 17.38 4.38 -18.28
N GLY A 257 16.52 4.73 -19.23
CA GLY A 257 16.11 6.12 -19.49
C GLY A 257 15.25 6.67 -18.36
N GLN A 258 14.26 5.91 -17.92
CA GLN A 258 13.39 6.28 -16.79
C GLN A 258 14.20 6.44 -15.50
N ILE A 259 15.12 5.52 -15.22
CA ILE A 259 16.02 5.60 -14.07
C ILE A 259 16.90 6.87 -14.17
N ARG A 260 17.49 7.14 -15.33
CA ARG A 260 18.32 8.34 -15.55
C ARG A 260 17.51 9.63 -15.35
N ASN A 261 16.31 9.70 -15.91
CA ASN A 261 15.43 10.87 -15.80
C ASN A 261 15.02 11.14 -14.35
N TYR A 262 14.79 10.10 -13.57
CA TYR A 262 14.52 10.22 -12.13
C TYR A 262 15.68 10.95 -11.43
N TYR A 263 16.92 10.51 -11.65
CA TYR A 263 18.09 11.14 -11.02
C TYR A 263 18.39 12.53 -11.58
N GLN A 264 18.09 12.80 -12.84
CA GLN A 264 18.23 14.14 -13.43
C GLN A 264 17.19 15.13 -12.90
N GLY A 265 16.00 14.66 -12.57
CA GLY A 265 14.93 15.47 -11.96
C GLY A 265 15.23 15.91 -10.52
N PHE A 266 16.21 15.28 -9.86
CA PHE A 266 16.63 15.60 -8.49
C PHE A 266 18.14 15.94 -8.40
N PRO A 267 18.66 16.88 -9.21
CA PRO A 267 20.11 17.13 -9.32
C PRO A 267 20.73 17.67 -8.03
N ASP A 268 19.94 18.35 -7.20
CA ASP A 268 20.40 19.01 -5.96
C ASP A 268 19.72 18.39 -4.74
N GLN A 269 19.97 17.12 -4.52
CA GLN A 269 19.79 16.64 -3.17
C GLN A 269 20.80 17.37 -2.30
N THR A 270 20.29 18.21 -1.41
CA THR A 270 21.01 19.12 -0.54
C THR A 270 22.36 18.56 -0.10
N PRO A 271 23.45 19.35 -0.10
CA PRO A 271 24.72 18.92 0.45
C PRO A 271 24.53 18.31 1.84
N GLY A 272 24.85 17.02 2.01
CA GLY A 272 24.55 16.25 3.21
C GLY A 272 23.14 15.60 3.21
N GLY A 273 22.33 15.80 2.15
CA GLY A 273 21.02 15.13 2.00
C GLY A 273 21.20 13.69 1.57
N PHE A 274 20.67 12.79 2.37
CA PHE A 274 20.45 11.42 1.94
C PHE A 274 19.46 11.42 0.78
N MET A 275 19.69 10.59 -0.22
CA MET A 275 18.70 10.29 -1.23
C MET A 275 17.50 9.68 -0.51
N LYS A 276 16.34 10.36 -0.54
CA LYS A 276 15.14 9.92 0.20
C LYS A 276 14.60 8.59 -0.33
N SER A 277 14.86 8.30 -1.60
CA SER A 277 14.53 7.04 -2.26
C SER A 277 15.40 6.85 -3.49
N ARG A 278 15.70 5.60 -3.84
CA ARG A 278 16.38 5.25 -5.09
C ARG A 278 15.37 4.90 -6.17
N SER A 279 15.76 5.04 -7.44
CA SER A 279 15.03 4.46 -8.57
C SER A 279 15.74 3.19 -9.04
N VAL A 280 15.07 2.07 -8.96
CA VAL A 280 15.60 0.73 -9.30
C VAL A 280 14.60 0.03 -10.19
N ASN A 281 15.08 -0.77 -11.16
CA ASN A 281 14.22 -1.63 -11.95
C ASN A 281 13.73 -2.80 -11.08
N GLN A 282 12.43 -2.84 -10.80
CA GLN A 282 11.77 -3.84 -9.96
C GLN A 282 10.61 -4.47 -10.73
N ASP A 283 10.91 -5.08 -11.88
CA ASP A 283 9.91 -5.71 -12.74
C ASP A 283 9.38 -7.00 -12.11
N ILE A 284 8.13 -6.97 -11.63
CA ILE A 284 7.41 -8.15 -11.15
C ILE A 284 6.54 -8.81 -12.23
N ARG A 285 6.73 -8.47 -13.49
CA ARG A 285 5.94 -8.99 -14.62
C ARG A 285 4.44 -8.76 -14.44
N MET A 286 4.07 -7.50 -14.20
CA MET A 286 2.69 -7.10 -13.90
C MET A 286 1.67 -7.57 -14.96
N ASP A 287 2.04 -7.56 -16.25
CA ASP A 287 1.17 -8.01 -17.33
C ASP A 287 0.81 -9.50 -17.22
N GLU A 288 1.80 -10.32 -16.90
CA GLU A 288 1.61 -11.76 -16.69
C GLU A 288 0.74 -12.01 -15.45
N LEU A 289 1.02 -11.30 -14.35
CA LEU A 289 0.26 -11.42 -13.12
C LEU A 289 -1.21 -11.02 -13.32
N ALA A 290 -1.47 -9.87 -13.94
CA ALA A 290 -2.83 -9.40 -14.19
C ALA A 290 -3.60 -10.35 -15.12
N GLN A 291 -2.94 -10.92 -16.13
CA GLN A 291 -3.54 -11.93 -17.00
C GLN A 291 -3.94 -13.18 -16.21
N LYS A 292 -3.03 -13.77 -15.44
CA LYS A 292 -3.30 -14.95 -14.59
C LYS A 292 -4.43 -14.69 -13.58
N ALA A 293 -4.45 -13.51 -12.99
CA ALA A 293 -5.49 -13.11 -12.05
C ALA A 293 -6.86 -13.05 -12.74
N ARG A 294 -6.94 -12.46 -13.94
CA ARG A 294 -8.19 -12.40 -14.74
C ARG A 294 -8.66 -13.75 -15.25
N GLU A 295 -7.77 -14.70 -15.48
CA GLU A 295 -8.16 -16.09 -15.81
C GLU A 295 -8.94 -16.74 -14.66
N LYS A 296 -8.68 -16.35 -13.41
CA LYS A 296 -9.40 -16.83 -12.21
C LYS A 296 -10.59 -15.96 -11.86
N GLN A 297 -10.49 -14.67 -12.09
CA GLN A 297 -11.48 -13.63 -11.78
C GLN A 297 -11.81 -12.82 -13.04
N PRO A 298 -12.65 -13.33 -13.96
CA PRO A 298 -13.01 -12.61 -15.18
C PRO A 298 -13.57 -11.21 -14.89
N GLY A 299 -13.09 -10.20 -15.61
CA GLY A 299 -13.48 -8.81 -15.38
C GLY A 299 -12.82 -8.14 -14.17
N LEU A 300 -11.84 -8.79 -13.50
CA LEU A 300 -11.14 -8.23 -12.36
C LEU A 300 -10.58 -6.84 -12.68
N ILE A 301 -11.00 -5.84 -11.89
CA ILE A 301 -10.39 -4.52 -11.92
C ILE A 301 -9.02 -4.61 -11.23
N VAL A 302 -7.97 -4.20 -11.93
CA VAL A 302 -6.60 -4.15 -11.38
C VAL A 302 -6.18 -2.70 -11.24
N VAL A 303 -5.62 -2.36 -10.09
CA VAL A 303 -5.02 -1.05 -9.80
C VAL A 303 -3.55 -1.25 -9.49
N ASP A 304 -2.70 -1.02 -10.47
CA ASP A 304 -1.25 -0.94 -10.28
C ASP A 304 -0.87 0.49 -9.90
N ARG A 305 -1.14 0.84 -8.64
CA ARG A 305 -1.11 2.21 -8.13
C ARG A 305 0.17 2.94 -8.50
N ALA A 306 0.02 4.13 -9.06
CA ALA A 306 1.09 5.03 -9.46
C ALA A 306 2.02 4.48 -10.57
N VAL A 307 1.65 3.38 -11.24
CA VAL A 307 2.37 2.85 -12.40
C VAL A 307 1.54 3.06 -13.65
N PRO A 308 1.86 4.05 -14.51
CA PRO A 308 1.12 4.29 -15.73
C PRO A 308 1.13 3.05 -16.63
N GLY A 309 -0.05 2.61 -17.09
CA GLY A 309 -0.15 1.45 -17.97
C GLY A 309 -1.54 0.80 -17.94
N LYS A 310 -1.72 -0.23 -18.75
CA LYS A 310 -3.00 -0.95 -18.92
C LYS A 310 -3.50 -1.67 -17.66
N ASN A 311 -2.65 -1.83 -16.65
CA ASN A 311 -3.00 -2.48 -15.38
C ASN A 311 -3.37 -1.47 -14.27
N GLN A 312 -3.39 -0.18 -14.58
CA GLN A 312 -3.98 0.84 -13.72
C GLN A 312 -5.35 1.23 -14.29
N ASN A 313 -6.39 0.44 -13.96
CA ASN A 313 -7.70 0.59 -14.56
C ASN A 313 -8.45 1.85 -14.08
N TYR A 314 -8.07 2.41 -12.94
CA TYR A 314 -8.48 3.74 -12.51
C TYR A 314 -7.36 4.44 -11.73
N LEU A 315 -7.38 5.76 -11.72
CA LEU A 315 -6.38 6.55 -10.98
C LEU A 315 -6.75 6.68 -9.50
N THR A 316 -5.75 6.83 -8.66
CA THR A 316 -5.90 6.87 -7.19
C THR A 316 -5.19 8.09 -6.59
N PRO A 317 -5.65 9.33 -6.86
CA PRO A 317 -5.14 10.49 -6.14
C PRO A 317 -5.36 10.30 -4.64
N GLU A 318 -4.30 10.51 -3.85
CA GLU A 318 -4.32 10.30 -2.41
C GLU A 318 -4.40 11.61 -1.66
N ASN A 319 -5.33 11.71 -0.69
CA ASN A 319 -5.56 12.92 0.09
C ASN A 319 -5.79 14.18 -0.78
N GLN A 320 -6.28 13.98 -2.00
CA GLN A 320 -6.55 15.04 -2.96
C GLN A 320 -7.92 14.81 -3.58
N VAL A 321 -8.73 15.84 -3.60
CA VAL A 321 -9.96 15.87 -4.38
C VAL A 321 -9.68 16.79 -5.57
N PRO A 322 -9.68 16.27 -6.82
CA PRO A 322 -9.53 17.10 -8.00
C PRO A 322 -10.57 18.23 -8.03
N GLU A 323 -10.17 19.45 -8.39
CA GLU A 323 -11.08 20.61 -8.48
C GLU A 323 -12.22 20.37 -9.47
N THR A 324 -11.97 19.55 -10.50
CA THR A 324 -12.96 19.14 -11.50
C THR A 324 -12.89 17.62 -11.67
N ALA A 325 -14.02 17.02 -12.06
CA ALA A 325 -14.05 15.60 -12.38
C ALA A 325 -13.01 15.24 -13.46
N LEU A 326 -12.22 14.20 -13.23
CA LEU A 326 -11.26 13.72 -14.22
C LEU A 326 -12.03 13.06 -15.39
N PRO A 327 -11.50 13.14 -16.62
CA PRO A 327 -12.16 12.56 -17.80
C PRO A 327 -12.00 11.02 -17.91
N TYR A 328 -11.52 10.38 -16.88
CA TYR A 328 -11.29 8.94 -16.77
C TYR A 328 -11.63 8.44 -15.38
N PRO A 329 -11.79 7.11 -15.17
CA PRO A 329 -12.11 6.54 -13.86
C PRO A 329 -11.06 6.89 -12.80
N TRP A 330 -11.51 7.27 -11.63
CA TRP A 330 -10.63 7.61 -10.51
C TRP A 330 -11.32 7.40 -9.15
N GLU A 331 -10.50 7.22 -8.14
CA GLU A 331 -10.89 7.09 -6.73
C GLU A 331 -9.99 8.02 -5.91
N SER A 332 -10.54 8.76 -4.97
CA SER A 332 -9.75 9.48 -3.98
C SER A 332 -9.82 8.75 -2.64
N CYS A 333 -8.66 8.34 -2.13
CA CYS A 333 -8.52 7.83 -0.77
C CYS A 333 -8.29 9.02 0.17
N ILE A 334 -9.19 9.21 1.15
CA ILE A 334 -9.18 10.32 2.10
C ILE A 334 -9.08 9.77 3.52
#